data_e3740666720d15d9f74139e7918214ed
#
_entry.id   e3740666720d15d9f74139e7918214ed
#
_cell.length_a   1.000
_cell.length_b   1.000
_cell.length_c   1.000
_cell.angle_alpha   90.00
_cell.angle_beta   90.00
_cell.angle_gamma   90.00
#
_symmetry.space_group_name_H-M   'P 1'
#
loop_
_entity.id
_entity.type
_entity.pdbx_description
1 polymer ?
#
loop_
_entity_poly.entity_id
_entity_poly.type
_entity_poly.pdbx_seq_one_letter_code
_entity_poly.pdbx_strand_id
1 'polypeptide(L)'
;MKKLLLFLMLIPFLAFTQSVNEVDANGLKQGVWEKTFNNGNLRYKGQFKNNNPQGIFMYYYDSGELQAEKKFFHLGTAAATHIFYKNGKLKAAGLYVNELKDSTWNYFSTDSVLMMSEQYQKGQLNGVTKTFYYTGNLYEIKNWSEGVEDGAWVQYFMDGKTKMESAYNGGKREGKQIFYFPNGAVYYNGLYAEDKKSGVWEYFTEEGISDTIMNYNE
;
A
#
# COMPACT_ATOMS: atom_id res chain seq x y z
N MET A 1 -6.12 13.85 76.22
CA MET A 1 -5.72 13.15 74.99
C MET A 1 -6.98 12.88 74.20
N LYS A 2 -7.24 13.66 73.10
CA LYS A 2 -8.43 13.49 72.23
C LYS A 2 -8.04 12.50 71.14
N LYS A 3 -8.72 11.36 71.06
CA LYS A 3 -8.56 10.37 69.99
C LYS A 3 -9.35 10.85 68.77
N LEU A 4 -8.63 11.18 67.69
CA LEU A 4 -9.20 11.52 66.40
C LEU A 4 -9.54 10.19 65.66
N LEU A 5 -10.83 9.89 65.51
CA LEU A 5 -11.31 8.76 64.72
C LEU A 5 -11.31 9.18 63.25
N LEU A 6 -10.38 8.65 62.46
CA LEU A 6 -10.34 8.82 61.00
C LEU A 6 -11.38 7.88 60.37
N PHE A 7 -12.51 8.45 59.86
CA PHE A 7 -13.53 7.71 59.13
C PHE A 7 -13.05 7.55 57.69
N LEU A 8 -12.54 6.38 57.31
CA LEU A 8 -12.18 6.06 55.92
C LEU A 8 -13.50 5.81 55.14
N MET A 9 -13.95 6.83 54.37
CA MET A 9 -15.04 6.66 53.40
C MET A 9 -14.53 5.77 52.25
N LEU A 10 -14.93 4.50 52.25
CA LEU A 10 -14.85 3.62 51.09
C LEU A 10 -15.86 4.12 50.07
N ILE A 11 -15.39 4.88 49.07
CA ILE A 11 -16.20 5.21 47.88
C ILE A 11 -16.19 3.94 47.01
N PRO A 12 -17.35 3.28 46.77
CA PRO A 12 -17.40 2.16 45.86
C PRO A 12 -17.04 2.67 44.45
N PHE A 13 -15.93 2.19 43.90
CA PHE A 13 -15.66 2.33 42.48
C PHE A 13 -16.73 1.57 41.71
N LEU A 14 -17.79 2.24 41.26
CA LEU A 14 -18.72 1.70 40.29
C LEU A 14 -17.94 1.53 38.99
N ALA A 15 -17.44 0.35 38.73
CA ALA A 15 -16.94 -0.05 37.41
C ALA A 15 -18.16 -0.03 36.47
N PHE A 16 -18.36 1.07 35.75
CA PHE A 16 -19.29 1.10 34.63
C PHE A 16 -18.74 0.11 33.59
N THR A 17 -19.32 -1.07 33.48
CA THR A 17 -19.11 -1.94 32.33
C THR A 17 -19.69 -1.18 31.13
N GLN A 18 -18.81 -0.71 30.25
CA GLN A 18 -19.23 -0.04 29.04
C GLN A 18 -19.97 -1.10 28.20
N SER A 19 -21.29 -0.89 28.01
CA SER A 19 -22.09 -1.78 27.16
C SER A 19 -21.58 -1.70 25.71
N VAL A 20 -21.61 -2.85 25.03
CA VAL A 20 -21.12 -2.98 23.65
C VAL A 20 -22.27 -3.18 22.68
N ASN A 21 -22.09 -2.76 21.42
CA ASN A 21 -23.07 -2.95 20.34
C ASN A 21 -24.39 -2.21 20.55
N GLU A 22 -24.34 -1.01 21.14
CA GLU A 22 -25.52 -0.19 21.39
C GLU A 22 -25.94 0.64 20.18
N VAL A 23 -27.25 0.82 20.08
CA VAL A 23 -27.88 1.80 19.17
C VAL A 23 -28.70 2.80 20.00
N ASP A 24 -28.76 4.03 19.50
CA ASP A 24 -29.64 5.05 20.09
C ASP A 24 -31.12 4.86 19.70
N ALA A 25 -31.99 5.79 20.14
CA ALA A 25 -33.43 5.75 19.84
C ALA A 25 -33.77 5.81 18.34
N ASN A 26 -32.81 6.27 17.49
CA ASN A 26 -32.95 6.34 16.03
C ASN A 26 -32.33 5.12 15.33
N GLY A 27 -31.83 4.12 16.07
CA GLY A 27 -31.15 2.94 15.52
C GLY A 27 -29.72 3.19 15.06
N LEU A 28 -29.11 4.32 15.43
CA LEU A 28 -27.73 4.66 15.05
C LEU A 28 -26.74 4.05 16.04
N LYS A 29 -25.68 3.43 15.53
CA LYS A 29 -24.59 2.84 16.34
C LYS A 29 -23.90 3.88 17.19
N GLN A 30 -23.71 3.56 18.49
CA GLN A 30 -23.04 4.39 19.47
C GLN A 30 -22.03 3.57 20.27
N GLY A 31 -20.98 4.23 20.77
CA GLY A 31 -20.02 3.62 21.70
C GLY A 31 -19.19 2.49 21.11
N VAL A 32 -18.77 1.56 21.96
CA VAL A 32 -17.93 0.41 21.59
C VAL A 32 -18.73 -0.65 20.84
N TRP A 33 -18.18 -1.11 19.74
CA TRP A 33 -18.74 -2.18 18.91
C TRP A 33 -17.73 -3.30 18.73
N GLU A 34 -18.21 -4.54 18.89
CA GLU A 34 -17.44 -5.76 18.71
C GLU A 34 -18.22 -6.74 17.85
N LYS A 35 -17.52 -7.51 17.03
CA LYS A 35 -18.09 -8.64 16.29
C LYS A 35 -17.12 -9.81 16.39
N THR A 36 -17.67 -11.02 16.53
CA THR A 36 -16.91 -12.26 16.60
C THR A 36 -17.07 -13.08 15.32
N PHE A 37 -16.14 -13.99 15.11
CA PHE A 37 -16.24 -15.09 14.17
C PHE A 37 -17.11 -16.21 14.77
N ASN A 38 -17.49 -17.22 13.98
CA ASN A 38 -18.27 -18.37 14.44
C ASN A 38 -17.54 -19.21 15.50
N ASN A 39 -16.21 -19.17 15.54
CA ASN A 39 -15.39 -19.83 16.54
C ASN A 39 -15.29 -19.06 17.88
N GLY A 40 -15.97 -17.90 18.00
CA GLY A 40 -15.95 -17.05 19.19
C GLY A 40 -14.81 -16.02 19.26
N ASN A 41 -13.80 -16.12 18.40
CA ASN A 41 -12.71 -15.16 18.37
C ASN A 41 -13.20 -13.80 17.86
N LEU A 42 -12.61 -12.72 18.37
CA LEU A 42 -12.93 -11.36 17.98
C LEU A 42 -12.59 -11.16 16.51
N ARG A 43 -13.55 -10.63 15.74
CA ARG A 43 -13.37 -10.26 14.32
C ARG A 43 -12.97 -8.80 14.16
N TYR A 44 -13.65 -7.91 14.91
CA TYR A 44 -13.25 -6.52 15.02
C TYR A 44 -13.76 -5.88 16.31
N LYS A 45 -13.05 -4.82 16.71
CA LYS A 45 -13.44 -3.91 17.79
C LYS A 45 -13.17 -2.47 17.37
N GLY A 46 -14.12 -1.56 17.67
CA GLY A 46 -13.97 -0.14 17.37
C GLY A 46 -15.04 0.70 18.04
N GLN A 47 -15.11 1.98 17.71
CA GLN A 47 -16.09 2.89 18.27
C GLN A 47 -16.88 3.57 17.17
N PHE A 48 -18.19 3.71 17.39
CA PHE A 48 -19.09 4.47 16.53
C PHE A 48 -19.70 5.67 17.27
N LYS A 49 -20.01 6.71 16.51
CA LYS A 49 -20.90 7.79 16.90
C LYS A 49 -21.81 8.12 15.73
N ASN A 50 -23.12 7.93 15.93
CA ASN A 50 -24.15 8.14 14.89
C ASN A 50 -23.81 7.37 13.59
N ASN A 51 -23.53 6.07 13.70
CA ASN A 51 -23.04 5.19 12.61
C ASN A 51 -21.67 5.52 12.02
N ASN A 52 -21.04 6.64 12.38
CA ASN A 52 -19.72 7.00 11.87
C ASN A 52 -18.63 6.33 12.71
N PRO A 53 -17.69 5.59 12.11
CA PRO A 53 -16.56 5.04 12.82
C PRO A 53 -15.65 6.15 13.35
N GLN A 54 -15.15 5.99 14.59
CA GLN A 54 -14.29 6.96 15.26
C GLN A 54 -13.09 6.28 15.92
N GLY A 55 -11.96 7.00 15.96
CA GLY A 55 -10.76 6.51 16.64
C GLY A 55 -10.17 5.28 15.95
N ILE A 56 -9.73 4.31 16.76
CA ILE A 56 -9.02 3.15 16.27
C ILE A 56 -9.98 1.96 16.20
N PHE A 57 -10.03 1.31 15.02
CA PHE A 57 -10.62 0.00 14.80
C PHE A 57 -9.52 -1.04 14.67
N MET A 58 -9.65 -2.11 15.43
CA MET A 58 -8.80 -3.29 15.34
C MET A 58 -9.57 -4.43 14.66
N TYR A 59 -8.97 -5.04 13.66
CA TYR A 59 -9.51 -6.20 12.95
C TYR A 59 -8.58 -7.38 13.19
N TYR A 60 -9.13 -8.58 13.30
CA TYR A 60 -8.39 -9.77 13.65
C TYR A 60 -8.58 -10.87 12.61
N TYR A 61 -7.62 -11.75 12.49
CA TYR A 61 -7.78 -13.02 11.81
C TYR A 61 -8.71 -13.95 12.64
N ASP A 62 -9.26 -14.96 12.00
CA ASP A 62 -10.09 -15.99 12.68
C ASP A 62 -9.29 -16.79 13.73
N SER A 63 -7.98 -16.83 13.63
CA SER A 63 -7.04 -17.40 14.59
C SER A 63 -6.71 -16.48 15.78
N GLY A 64 -7.13 -15.19 15.73
CA GLY A 64 -7.05 -14.24 16.85
C GLY A 64 -5.93 -13.20 16.74
N GLU A 65 -4.97 -13.33 15.82
CA GLU A 65 -3.91 -12.36 15.62
C GLU A 65 -4.45 -11.06 15.00
N LEU A 66 -3.82 -9.93 15.30
CA LEU A 66 -4.18 -8.63 14.70
C LEU A 66 -3.94 -8.67 13.19
N GLN A 67 -5.00 -8.41 12.41
CA GLN A 67 -4.98 -8.36 10.96
C GLN A 67 -4.80 -6.94 10.43
N ALA A 68 -5.51 -5.96 11.06
CA ALA A 68 -5.40 -4.57 10.65
C ALA A 68 -5.76 -3.61 11.78
N GLU A 69 -5.15 -2.45 11.75
CA GLU A 69 -5.51 -1.27 12.52
C GLU A 69 -5.93 -0.16 11.55
N LYS A 70 -7.10 0.46 11.80
CA LYS A 70 -7.58 1.62 11.06
C LYS A 70 -7.86 2.76 12.03
N LYS A 71 -7.15 3.87 11.88
CA LYS A 71 -7.42 5.10 12.63
C LYS A 71 -8.30 6.00 11.79
N PHE A 72 -9.57 6.10 12.17
CA PHE A 72 -10.58 6.91 11.47
C PHE A 72 -10.52 8.38 11.88
N PHE A 73 -10.74 9.27 10.93
CA PHE A 73 -10.85 10.72 11.08
C PHE A 73 -11.83 11.30 10.05
N HIS A 74 -12.06 12.61 10.08
CA HIS A 74 -13.05 13.29 9.23
C HIS A 74 -14.43 12.61 9.23
N LEU A 75 -14.99 12.39 10.44
CA LEU A 75 -16.29 11.72 10.64
C LEU A 75 -16.35 10.30 10.01
N GLY A 76 -15.20 9.62 9.94
CA GLY A 76 -15.13 8.24 9.42
C GLY A 76 -14.93 8.12 7.91
N THR A 77 -14.83 9.25 7.19
CA THR A 77 -14.62 9.22 5.73
C THR A 77 -13.17 8.94 5.34
N ALA A 78 -12.21 9.10 6.26
CA ALA A 78 -10.81 8.78 6.04
C ALA A 78 -10.27 7.86 7.13
N ALA A 79 -9.32 6.97 6.76
CA ALA A 79 -8.69 6.05 7.69
C ALA A 79 -7.22 5.79 7.32
N ALA A 80 -6.30 6.17 8.21
CA ALA A 80 -4.93 5.67 8.17
C ALA A 80 -4.96 4.18 8.54
N THR A 81 -4.37 3.34 7.70
CA THR A 81 -4.52 1.88 7.79
C THR A 81 -3.16 1.20 7.85
N HIS A 82 -3.00 0.29 8.81
CA HIS A 82 -1.91 -0.67 8.90
C HIS A 82 -2.51 -2.07 8.78
N ILE A 83 -1.94 -2.90 7.92
CA ILE A 83 -2.32 -4.30 7.72
C ILE A 83 -1.13 -5.16 8.13
N PHE A 84 -1.37 -6.24 8.84
CA PHE A 84 -0.33 -7.09 9.38
C PHE A 84 -0.43 -8.52 8.85
N TYR A 85 0.70 -9.19 8.75
CA TYR A 85 0.76 -10.63 8.60
C TYR A 85 0.38 -11.32 9.91
N LYS A 86 0.05 -12.63 9.88
CA LYS A 86 -0.24 -13.42 11.09
C LYS A 86 0.94 -13.46 12.08
N ASN A 87 2.17 -13.26 11.62
CA ASN A 87 3.35 -13.14 12.49
C ASN A 87 3.51 -11.76 13.16
N GLY A 88 2.53 -10.86 12.99
CA GLY A 88 2.50 -9.51 13.57
C GLY A 88 3.33 -8.47 12.82
N LYS A 89 4.10 -8.85 11.78
CA LYS A 89 4.86 -7.89 10.98
C LYS A 89 3.96 -7.11 10.04
N LEU A 90 4.31 -5.86 9.78
CA LEU A 90 3.58 -4.97 8.87
C LEU A 90 3.59 -5.55 7.45
N LYS A 91 2.41 -5.69 6.85
CA LYS A 91 2.19 -6.15 5.49
C LYS A 91 1.95 -4.99 4.52
N ALA A 92 1.13 -4.01 4.96
CA ALA A 92 0.86 -2.83 4.16
C ALA A 92 0.46 -1.65 5.04
N ALA A 93 0.74 -0.42 4.56
CA ALA A 93 0.30 0.81 5.20
C ALA A 93 -0.11 1.84 4.15
N GLY A 94 -1.17 2.59 4.42
CA GLY A 94 -1.66 3.63 3.53
C GLY A 94 -2.91 4.31 4.06
N LEU A 95 -3.48 5.15 3.22
CA LEU A 95 -4.66 5.94 3.51
C LEU A 95 -5.86 5.43 2.70
N TYR A 96 -7.02 5.30 3.34
CA TYR A 96 -8.32 5.25 2.66
C TYR A 96 -9.03 6.60 2.79
N VAL A 97 -9.65 7.05 1.71
CA VAL A 97 -10.58 8.18 1.68
C VAL A 97 -11.85 7.70 0.97
N ASN A 98 -13.00 7.81 1.64
CA ASN A 98 -14.29 7.27 1.15
C ASN A 98 -14.19 5.81 0.71
N GLU A 99 -13.53 4.98 1.54
CA GLU A 99 -13.27 3.54 1.31
C GLU A 99 -12.37 3.21 0.11
N LEU A 100 -11.86 4.20 -0.60
CA LEU A 100 -10.93 4.05 -1.72
C LEU A 100 -9.50 4.32 -1.26
N LYS A 101 -8.52 3.58 -1.81
CA LYS A 101 -7.10 3.87 -1.58
C LYS A 101 -6.77 5.28 -2.07
N ASP A 102 -5.99 6.01 -1.28
CA ASP A 102 -5.54 7.37 -1.58
C ASP A 102 -4.10 7.58 -1.09
N SER A 103 -3.41 8.56 -1.68
CA SER A 103 -2.01 8.87 -1.34
C SER A 103 -1.07 7.67 -1.54
N THR A 104 -0.01 7.56 -0.74
CA THR A 104 0.98 6.49 -0.87
C THR A 104 0.59 5.25 -0.07
N TRP A 105 0.67 4.09 -0.73
CA TRP A 105 0.55 2.77 -0.13
C TRP A 105 1.87 2.04 -0.22
N ASN A 106 2.37 1.58 0.92
CA ASN A 106 3.59 0.80 1.03
C ASN A 106 3.27 -0.66 1.40
N TYR A 107 3.98 -1.60 0.77
CA TYR A 107 3.80 -3.04 0.96
C TYR A 107 5.14 -3.67 1.34
N PHE A 108 5.11 -4.54 2.33
CA PHE A 108 6.30 -5.15 2.91
C PHE A 108 6.25 -6.68 2.80
N SER A 109 7.43 -7.29 2.74
CA SER A 109 7.58 -8.74 2.87
C SER A 109 7.34 -9.21 4.31
N THR A 110 7.26 -10.54 4.49
CA THR A 110 7.20 -11.16 5.83
C THR A 110 8.44 -10.89 6.67
N ASP A 111 9.54 -10.41 6.08
CA ASP A 111 10.76 -10.00 6.77
C ASP A 111 10.88 -8.48 6.97
N SER A 112 9.79 -7.76 6.67
CA SER A 112 9.68 -6.30 6.81
C SER A 112 10.52 -5.50 5.82
N VAL A 113 10.91 -6.10 4.70
CA VAL A 113 11.54 -5.38 3.58
C VAL A 113 10.45 -4.69 2.77
N LEU A 114 10.64 -3.41 2.43
CA LEU A 114 9.75 -2.70 1.51
C LEU A 114 9.86 -3.34 0.11
N MET A 115 8.73 -3.86 -0.39
CA MET A 115 8.67 -4.54 -1.68
C MET A 115 8.05 -3.66 -2.77
N MET A 116 7.11 -2.80 -2.39
CA MET A 116 6.41 -1.94 -3.34
C MET A 116 5.87 -0.68 -2.66
N SER A 117 5.89 0.43 -3.39
CA SER A 117 5.26 1.69 -3.01
C SER A 117 4.45 2.19 -4.20
N GLU A 118 3.16 2.45 -3.99
CA GLU A 118 2.20 2.86 -5.01
C GLU A 118 1.56 4.18 -4.61
N GLN A 119 1.34 5.06 -5.60
CA GLN A 119 0.57 6.28 -5.41
C GLN A 119 -0.83 6.11 -5.97
N TYR A 120 -1.82 6.44 -5.15
CA TYR A 120 -3.24 6.36 -5.47
C TYR A 120 -3.91 7.71 -5.38
N GLN A 121 -4.91 7.91 -6.22
CA GLN A 121 -5.89 8.98 -6.12
C GLN A 121 -7.28 8.40 -6.37
N LYS A 122 -8.19 8.54 -5.40
CA LYS A 122 -9.58 8.04 -5.51
C LYS A 122 -9.68 6.57 -5.95
N GLY A 123 -8.79 5.72 -5.44
CA GLY A 123 -8.77 4.28 -5.71
C GLY A 123 -8.03 3.84 -6.97
N GLN A 124 -7.60 4.76 -7.81
CA GLN A 124 -6.82 4.47 -9.02
C GLN A 124 -5.35 4.78 -8.82
N LEU A 125 -4.46 4.01 -9.45
CA LEU A 125 -3.04 4.33 -9.51
C LEU A 125 -2.88 5.68 -10.22
N ASN A 126 -2.20 6.62 -9.55
CA ASN A 126 -1.95 7.95 -10.09
C ASN A 126 -0.65 8.51 -9.52
N GLY A 127 0.35 8.68 -10.35
CA GLY A 127 1.71 9.01 -9.96
C GLY A 127 2.65 7.82 -10.11
N VAL A 128 3.51 7.56 -9.13
CA VAL A 128 4.64 6.65 -9.26
C VAL A 128 4.41 5.34 -8.50
N THR A 129 4.63 4.20 -9.18
CA THR A 129 4.88 2.91 -8.53
C THR A 129 6.37 2.64 -8.50
N LYS A 130 6.88 2.24 -7.34
CA LYS A 130 8.24 1.72 -7.13
C LYS A 130 8.18 0.29 -6.66
N THR A 131 8.90 -0.60 -7.31
CA THR A 131 9.08 -2.00 -6.89
C THR A 131 10.52 -2.21 -6.47
N PHE A 132 10.75 -3.03 -5.46
CA PHE A 132 12.07 -3.27 -4.90
C PHE A 132 12.43 -4.75 -4.96
N TYR A 133 13.71 -5.04 -5.09
CA TYR A 133 14.25 -6.35 -4.84
C TYR A 133 14.09 -6.73 -3.36
N TYR A 134 14.14 -8.02 -3.07
CA TYR A 134 14.10 -8.51 -1.68
C TYR A 134 15.26 -7.98 -0.81
N THR A 135 16.34 -7.55 -1.43
CA THR A 135 17.47 -6.87 -0.78
C THR A 135 17.15 -5.43 -0.34
N GLY A 136 16.00 -4.88 -0.78
CA GLY A 136 15.59 -3.50 -0.55
C GLY A 136 16.06 -2.52 -1.64
N ASN A 137 16.90 -2.96 -2.59
CA ASN A 137 17.32 -2.12 -3.70
C ASN A 137 16.17 -1.92 -4.70
N LEU A 138 16.14 -0.74 -5.34
CA LEU A 138 15.12 -0.41 -6.33
C LEU A 138 15.25 -1.34 -7.55
N TYR A 139 14.12 -1.96 -7.94
CA TYR A 139 14.00 -2.80 -9.14
C TYR A 139 13.36 -2.04 -10.30
N GLU A 140 12.26 -1.31 -10.04
CA GLU A 140 11.45 -0.71 -11.11
C GLU A 140 10.77 0.58 -10.65
N ILE A 141 10.63 1.52 -11.60
CA ILE A 141 9.78 2.71 -11.50
C ILE A 141 8.84 2.72 -12.68
N LYS A 142 7.53 2.85 -12.43
CA LYS A 142 6.50 3.09 -13.43
C LYS A 142 5.68 4.31 -13.08
N ASN A 143 5.22 5.04 -14.10
CA ASN A 143 4.32 6.17 -13.94
C ASN A 143 2.90 5.81 -14.40
N TRP A 144 1.91 6.37 -13.71
CA TRP A 144 0.49 6.11 -13.89
C TRP A 144 -0.30 7.41 -13.93
N SER A 145 -1.30 7.46 -14.79
CA SER A 145 -2.32 8.50 -14.84
C SER A 145 -3.69 7.83 -14.87
N GLU A 146 -4.52 8.11 -13.86
CA GLU A 146 -5.91 7.60 -13.73
C GLU A 146 -6.04 6.06 -13.93
N GLY A 147 -5.09 5.29 -13.42
CA GLY A 147 -5.06 3.84 -13.48
C GLY A 147 -4.45 3.26 -14.77
N VAL A 148 -3.98 4.11 -15.67
CA VAL A 148 -3.36 3.73 -16.95
C VAL A 148 -1.85 4.02 -16.87
N GLU A 149 -1.01 3.13 -17.42
CA GLU A 149 0.43 3.38 -17.55
C GLU A 149 0.68 4.58 -18.46
N ASP A 150 1.36 5.61 -17.93
CA ASP A 150 1.61 6.85 -18.67
C ASP A 150 2.90 7.52 -18.16
N GLY A 151 3.88 7.70 -19.05
CA GLY A 151 5.18 8.26 -18.75
C GLY A 151 6.31 7.21 -18.65
N ALA A 152 7.38 7.55 -17.96
CA ALA A 152 8.60 6.76 -17.90
C ALA A 152 8.41 5.40 -17.22
N TRP A 153 9.05 4.38 -17.79
CA TRP A 153 9.23 3.05 -17.22
C TRP A 153 10.72 2.72 -17.20
N VAL A 154 11.26 2.56 -15.99
CA VAL A 154 12.70 2.31 -15.79
C VAL A 154 12.88 1.06 -14.92
N GLN A 155 13.77 0.17 -15.31
CA GLN A 155 14.19 -0.98 -14.50
C GLN A 155 15.68 -0.86 -14.16
N TYR A 156 16.05 -1.43 -13.02
CA TYR A 156 17.40 -1.43 -12.50
C TYR A 156 17.90 -2.84 -12.25
N PHE A 157 19.19 -3.04 -12.39
CA PHE A 157 19.88 -4.21 -11.85
C PHE A 157 19.96 -4.14 -10.32
N MET A 158 20.28 -5.25 -9.67
CA MET A 158 20.38 -5.33 -8.21
C MET A 158 21.47 -4.42 -7.64
N ASP A 159 22.50 -4.10 -8.43
CA ASP A 159 23.57 -3.15 -8.07
C ASP A 159 23.18 -1.66 -8.25
N GLY A 160 21.95 -1.39 -8.69
CA GLY A 160 21.37 -0.06 -8.88
C GLY A 160 21.65 0.56 -10.25
N LYS A 161 22.41 -0.10 -11.12
CA LYS A 161 22.60 0.38 -12.51
C LYS A 161 21.30 0.23 -13.29
N THR A 162 21.07 1.14 -14.24
CA THR A 162 19.94 1.05 -15.16
C THR A 162 20.01 -0.21 -16.00
N LYS A 163 18.91 -0.96 -16.04
CA LYS A 163 18.73 -2.18 -16.85
C LYS A 163 17.94 -1.89 -18.11
N MET A 164 16.90 -1.07 -17.99
CA MET A 164 16.01 -0.74 -19.10
C MET A 164 15.40 0.64 -18.89
N GLU A 165 15.26 1.38 -19.96
CA GLU A 165 14.49 2.61 -20.06
C GLU A 165 13.45 2.47 -21.17
N SER A 166 12.22 2.87 -20.90
CA SER A 166 11.09 2.88 -21.84
C SER A 166 10.07 3.90 -21.39
N ALA A 167 9.01 4.07 -22.16
CA ALA A 167 7.89 4.91 -21.79
C ALA A 167 6.56 4.31 -22.26
N TYR A 168 5.50 4.71 -21.57
CA TYR A 168 4.11 4.46 -21.95
C TYR A 168 3.40 5.78 -22.28
N ASN A 169 2.45 5.71 -23.18
CA ASN A 169 1.49 6.78 -23.46
C ASN A 169 0.10 6.14 -23.56
N GLY A 170 -0.79 6.49 -22.64
CA GLY A 170 -2.15 5.95 -22.60
C GLY A 170 -2.23 4.41 -22.55
N GLY A 171 -1.35 3.75 -21.79
CA GLY A 171 -1.32 2.30 -21.60
C GLY A 171 -0.57 1.51 -22.67
N LYS A 172 0.03 2.18 -23.65
CA LYS A 172 0.81 1.54 -24.72
C LYS A 172 2.26 2.00 -24.69
N ARG A 173 3.21 1.10 -24.97
CA ARG A 173 4.61 1.50 -25.13
C ARG A 173 4.76 2.44 -26.31
N GLU A 174 5.44 3.53 -26.05
CA GLU A 174 5.63 4.60 -27.03
C GLU A 174 7.03 5.20 -26.89
N GLY A 175 7.67 5.53 -28.02
CA GLY A 175 8.99 6.16 -28.03
C GLY A 175 10.15 5.20 -27.85
N LYS A 176 11.28 5.72 -27.40
CA LYS A 176 12.54 4.98 -27.35
C LYS A 176 12.55 3.98 -26.19
N GLN A 177 13.04 2.76 -26.49
CA GLN A 177 13.44 1.78 -25.47
C GLN A 177 14.94 1.51 -25.59
N ILE A 178 15.62 1.47 -24.43
CA ILE A 178 17.02 1.09 -24.30
C ILE A 178 17.11 -0.02 -23.26
N PHE A 179 17.86 -1.06 -23.55
CA PHE A 179 18.23 -2.10 -22.61
C PHE A 179 19.74 -2.16 -22.48
N TYR A 180 20.22 -2.34 -21.26
CA TYR A 180 21.64 -2.30 -20.93
C TYR A 180 22.13 -3.66 -20.42
N PHE A 181 23.42 -3.94 -20.67
CA PHE A 181 24.17 -4.99 -20.00
C PHE A 181 24.49 -4.59 -18.53
N PRO A 182 24.83 -5.56 -17.66
CA PRO A 182 25.24 -5.26 -16.29
C PRO A 182 26.50 -4.38 -16.18
N ASN A 183 27.38 -4.38 -17.21
CA ASN A 183 28.54 -3.48 -17.29
C ASN A 183 28.16 -2.02 -17.62
N GLY A 184 26.88 -1.77 -18.01
CA GLY A 184 26.33 -0.47 -18.39
C GLY A 184 26.39 -0.17 -19.90
N ALA A 185 26.98 -1.04 -20.71
CA ALA A 185 26.93 -0.91 -22.17
C ALA A 185 25.49 -1.16 -22.67
N VAL A 186 25.12 -0.50 -23.77
CA VAL A 186 23.82 -0.74 -24.41
C VAL A 186 23.80 -2.14 -24.99
N TYR A 187 22.75 -2.93 -24.67
CA TYR A 187 22.50 -4.22 -25.28
C TYR A 187 21.68 -4.06 -26.55
N TYR A 188 20.58 -3.30 -26.46
CA TYR A 188 19.81 -2.92 -27.64
C TYR A 188 19.11 -1.58 -27.42
N ASN A 189 18.75 -0.92 -28.51
CA ASN A 189 17.83 0.19 -28.52
C ASN A 189 16.94 0.17 -29.79
N GLY A 190 15.78 0.81 -29.67
CA GLY A 190 14.82 0.92 -30.76
C GLY A 190 13.63 1.76 -30.35
N LEU A 191 12.63 1.82 -31.23
CA LEU A 191 11.41 2.56 -31.00
C LEU A 191 10.21 1.64 -30.87
N TYR A 192 9.28 2.00 -30.01
CA TYR A 192 7.92 1.50 -29.97
C TYR A 192 6.97 2.57 -30.48
N ALA A 193 5.95 2.14 -31.21
CA ALA A 193 4.77 2.90 -31.57
C ALA A 193 3.55 2.01 -31.32
N GLU A 194 2.62 2.43 -30.46
CA GLU A 194 1.41 1.68 -30.12
C GLU A 194 1.69 0.19 -29.76
N ASP A 195 2.65 -0.08 -28.84
CA ASP A 195 3.13 -1.40 -28.40
C ASP A 195 3.88 -2.24 -29.44
N LYS A 196 4.03 -1.75 -30.66
CA LYS A 196 4.74 -2.47 -31.73
C LYS A 196 6.13 -1.90 -31.91
N LYS A 197 7.12 -2.77 -32.16
CA LYS A 197 8.44 -2.31 -32.60
C LYS A 197 8.30 -1.54 -33.90
N SER A 198 8.99 -0.41 -34.00
CA SER A 198 8.97 0.49 -35.16
C SER A 198 10.37 0.98 -35.47
N GLY A 199 10.62 1.31 -36.72
CA GLY A 199 11.92 1.82 -37.17
C GLY A 199 13.05 0.81 -37.01
N VAL A 200 14.23 1.35 -36.81
CA VAL A 200 15.47 0.56 -36.68
C VAL A 200 15.69 0.14 -35.23
N TRP A 201 15.94 -1.13 -35.02
CA TRP A 201 16.37 -1.73 -33.78
C TRP A 201 17.80 -2.20 -33.93
N GLU A 202 18.68 -1.70 -33.07
CA GLU A 202 20.10 -2.00 -33.09
C GLU A 202 20.51 -2.74 -31.81
N TYR A 203 21.26 -3.83 -31.99
CA TYR A 203 21.77 -4.70 -30.94
C TYR A 203 23.30 -4.60 -30.90
N PHE A 204 23.87 -4.68 -29.70
CA PHE A 204 25.30 -4.49 -29.47
C PHE A 204 25.86 -5.63 -28.63
N THR A 205 27.17 -5.85 -28.76
CA THR A 205 27.95 -6.69 -27.84
C THR A 205 28.21 -5.95 -26.52
N GLU A 206 28.74 -6.65 -25.52
CA GLU A 206 29.14 -6.04 -24.23
C GLU A 206 30.29 -5.01 -24.38
N GLU A 207 31.06 -5.10 -25.47
CA GLU A 207 32.11 -4.12 -25.84
C GLU A 207 31.56 -2.89 -26.59
N GLY A 208 30.23 -2.86 -26.84
CA GLY A 208 29.56 -1.76 -27.52
C GLY A 208 29.69 -1.79 -29.06
N ILE A 209 30.06 -2.94 -29.63
CA ILE A 209 30.16 -3.10 -31.09
C ILE A 209 28.75 -3.48 -31.61
N SER A 210 28.31 -2.83 -32.70
CA SER A 210 27.05 -3.18 -33.38
C SER A 210 27.11 -4.61 -33.90
N ASP A 211 26.14 -5.44 -33.47
CA ASP A 211 26.06 -6.86 -33.79
C ASP A 211 24.95 -7.14 -34.83
N THR A 212 23.75 -6.63 -34.56
CA THR A 212 22.57 -6.90 -35.39
C THR A 212 21.73 -5.65 -35.56
N ILE A 213 21.22 -5.40 -36.77
CA ILE A 213 20.29 -4.33 -37.09
C ILE A 213 19.03 -4.94 -37.70
N MET A 214 17.88 -4.59 -37.15
CA MET A 214 16.57 -5.02 -37.65
C MET A 214 15.72 -3.78 -37.99
N ASN A 215 14.99 -3.84 -39.14
CA ASN A 215 14.09 -2.77 -39.52
C ASN A 215 12.64 -3.26 -39.45
N TYR A 216 11.80 -2.54 -38.68
CA TYR A 216 10.38 -2.86 -38.41
C TYR A 216 9.43 -1.88 -39.13
N ASN A 217 9.89 -1.16 -40.16
CA ASN A 217 9.06 -0.25 -40.95
C ASN A 217 8.32 -0.91 -42.13
N GLU A 218 8.40 -2.26 -42.23
CA GLU A 218 7.75 -3.01 -43.32
C GLU A 218 6.44 -3.66 -42.85
#